data_a5b06c9ceb48557cda3d388ad822177a
#
_entry.id   a5b06c9ceb48557cda3d388ad822177a
#
_cell.length_a   1.000
_cell.length_b   1.000
_cell.length_c   1.000
_cell.angle_alpha   90.00
_cell.angle_beta   90.00
_cell.angle_gamma   90.00
#
_symmetry.space_group_name_H-M   'P 1'
#
loop_
_entity.id
_entity.type
_entity.pdbx_description
1 polymer ?
#
loop_
_entity_poly.entity_id
_entity_poly.type
_entity_poly.pdbx_seq_one_letter_code
_entity_poly.pdbx_strand_id
1 'polypeptide(L)'
;MGRIFSLIFVLSLLFGVAACASESSRSEELPADSEGESCKSAIPQLSDSRWEREETLRITVKGSVFEAKLYKNETAQAFASLLPLTLEMSAMPHEKYGYLPSRLPSSAKSVERIQAGDLMLWGNDCLVLFYESFSTSYSYTPVARIADCEGLAEVLGSGGAPIAFALEG
;
A
#
# COMPACT_ATOMS: atom_id res chain seq x y z
N MET A 1 52.12 9.47 -0.80
CA MET A 1 52.18 9.91 -2.22
C MET A 1 50.76 9.91 -2.72
N GLY A 2 50.05 10.92 -2.87
CA GLY A 2 50.22 12.21 -3.46
C GLY A 2 49.05 12.49 -4.35
N ARG A 3 48.43 13.58 -4.08
CA ARG A 3 47.95 14.74 -4.84
C ARG A 3 46.49 14.65 -5.25
N ILE A 4 45.52 15.38 -4.56
CA ILE A 4 45.13 16.79 -4.72
C ILE A 4 44.89 17.16 -6.21
N PHE A 5 43.64 17.41 -6.57
CA PHE A 5 43.29 18.46 -7.47
C PHE A 5 41.89 19.03 -7.12
N SER A 6 41.96 20.20 -6.54
CA SER A 6 40.91 21.20 -6.39
C SER A 6 40.80 21.96 -7.71
N LEU A 7 39.58 22.22 -8.16
CA LEU A 7 39.36 23.34 -9.08
C LEU A 7 37.93 23.89 -8.90
N ILE A 8 37.93 25.04 -8.29
CA ILE A 8 36.89 26.03 -8.15
C ILE A 8 36.56 26.57 -9.56
N PHE A 9 35.30 26.72 -9.88
CA PHE A 9 34.86 27.68 -10.87
C PHE A 9 33.67 28.48 -10.36
N VAL A 10 34.00 29.66 -9.89
CA VAL A 10 33.07 30.77 -9.62
C VAL A 10 33.00 31.57 -10.93
N LEU A 11 31.82 31.83 -11.43
CA LEU A 11 31.58 33.03 -12.21
C LEU A 11 30.09 33.42 -12.17
N SER A 12 29.89 34.50 -11.59
CA SER A 12 28.88 35.52 -11.46
C SER A 12 28.47 36.16 -12.82
N LEU A 13 27.23 36.65 -12.89
CA LEU A 13 26.75 37.91 -13.44
C LEU A 13 25.27 37.79 -13.84
N LEU A 14 24.32 38.35 -13.10
CA LEU A 14 23.72 39.69 -13.11
C LEU A 14 22.98 40.09 -14.41
N PHE A 15 21.81 40.69 -14.17
CA PHE A 15 20.82 41.46 -14.94
C PHE A 15 19.60 40.65 -15.38
N GLY A 16 18.38 41.06 -15.14
CA GLY A 16 17.81 42.37 -15.00
C GLY A 16 16.37 42.36 -14.49
N VAL A 17 16.01 43.45 -13.94
CA VAL A 17 14.75 43.84 -13.33
C VAL A 17 13.69 44.13 -14.41
N ALA A 18 12.46 43.64 -14.25
CA ALA A 18 11.28 44.37 -14.73
C ALA A 18 10.09 44.05 -13.83
N ALA A 19 9.67 45.04 -13.09
CA ALA A 19 8.47 45.07 -12.28
C ALA A 19 7.23 45.19 -13.15
N CYS A 20 6.16 44.49 -12.80
CA CYS A 20 4.80 45.00 -12.94
C CYS A 20 3.93 44.42 -11.81
N ALA A 21 3.43 45.32 -11.02
CA ALA A 21 2.52 45.11 -9.93
C ALA A 21 1.10 44.80 -10.47
N SER A 22 0.39 43.92 -9.80
CA SER A 22 -1.05 44.07 -9.56
C SER A 22 -1.43 43.23 -8.36
N GLU A 23 -1.88 43.92 -7.35
CA GLU A 23 -2.47 43.45 -6.13
C GLU A 23 -3.71 42.57 -6.39
N SER A 24 -3.86 41.47 -5.66
CA SER A 24 -5.11 41.18 -4.99
C SER A 24 -4.85 40.22 -3.84
N SER A 25 -4.98 40.78 -2.66
CA SER A 25 -5.04 40.10 -1.38
C SER A 25 -6.18 39.09 -1.37
N ARG A 26 -5.86 37.82 -1.06
CA ARG A 26 -6.78 36.98 -0.28
C ARG A 26 -5.98 35.95 0.50
N SER A 27 -5.79 36.27 1.75
CA SER A 27 -5.44 35.33 2.80
C SER A 27 -6.57 34.32 2.93
N GLU A 28 -6.27 33.06 2.63
CA GLU A 28 -7.04 31.94 3.17
C GLU A 28 -6.05 31.06 3.91
N GLU A 29 -6.25 31.08 5.22
CA GLU A 29 -5.61 30.19 6.18
C GLU A 29 -5.79 28.74 5.77
N LEU A 30 -4.70 28.01 5.76
CA LEU A 30 -4.70 26.55 5.80
C LEU A 30 -4.95 26.12 7.24
N PRO A 31 -6.04 25.42 7.55
CA PRO A 31 -6.08 24.68 8.79
C PRO A 31 -5.13 23.48 8.69
N ALA A 32 -4.15 23.45 9.57
CA ALA A 32 -3.42 22.25 9.88
C ALA A 32 -4.35 21.32 10.66
N ASP A 33 -4.99 20.40 9.98
CA ASP A 33 -5.61 19.24 10.59
C ASP A 33 -4.83 18.00 10.16
N SER A 34 -3.91 17.59 11.05
CA SER A 34 -3.37 16.26 11.07
C SER A 34 -4.42 15.35 11.73
N GLU A 35 -5.46 15.00 11.01
CA GLU A 35 -6.34 13.92 11.41
C GLU A 35 -5.85 12.65 10.72
N GLY A 36 -5.46 11.67 11.57
CA GLY A 36 -5.11 10.34 11.12
C GLY A 36 -6.23 9.79 10.24
N GLU A 37 -5.92 9.55 8.97
CA GLU A 37 -6.83 8.90 8.05
C GLU A 37 -7.10 7.49 8.57
N SER A 38 -8.17 7.39 9.34
CA SER A 38 -8.83 6.14 9.66
C SER A 38 -9.15 5.42 8.35
N CYS A 39 -8.84 4.13 8.26
CA CYS A 39 -9.23 3.26 7.14
C CYS A 39 -10.74 3.29 6.83
N LYS A 40 -11.53 3.99 7.61
CA LYS A 40 -12.96 4.22 7.39
C LYS A 40 -13.29 5.18 6.24
N SER A 41 -12.30 5.80 5.61
CA SER A 41 -12.54 6.70 4.49
C SER A 41 -12.93 5.92 3.24
N ALA A 42 -14.22 5.98 2.96
CA ALA A 42 -14.89 5.78 1.66
C ALA A 42 -14.16 4.83 0.70
N ILE A 43 -14.66 3.60 0.59
CA ILE A 43 -14.44 2.76 -0.59
C ILE A 43 -14.75 3.64 -1.80
N PRO A 44 -13.76 4.04 -2.63
CA PRO A 44 -14.10 4.62 -3.91
C PRO A 44 -14.96 3.60 -4.62
N GLN A 45 -16.15 3.99 -5.00
CA GLN A 45 -17.02 3.20 -5.87
C GLN A 45 -16.25 2.96 -7.17
N LEU A 46 -15.33 1.99 -7.20
CA LEU A 46 -14.96 1.36 -8.44
C LEU A 46 -16.19 0.58 -8.85
N SER A 47 -16.97 1.19 -9.72
CA SER A 47 -18.10 0.59 -10.40
C SER A 47 -17.63 -0.46 -11.42
N ASP A 48 -16.82 -1.39 -10.98
CA ASP A 48 -16.53 -2.61 -11.71
C ASP A 48 -17.09 -3.77 -10.88
N SER A 49 -18.35 -4.10 -11.13
CA SER A 49 -19.15 -5.16 -10.47
C SER A 49 -18.53 -6.57 -10.56
N ARG A 50 -17.30 -6.65 -11.04
CA ARG A 50 -16.52 -7.87 -11.24
C ARG A 50 -15.76 -8.33 -9.99
N TRP A 51 -15.70 -7.50 -8.92
CA TRP A 51 -14.79 -7.70 -7.80
C TRP A 51 -15.46 -8.03 -6.46
N GLU A 52 -16.78 -8.19 -6.42
CA GLU A 52 -17.48 -8.43 -5.18
C GLU A 52 -17.78 -9.92 -4.97
N ARG A 53 -17.09 -10.58 -4.07
CA ARG A 53 -17.49 -11.83 -3.45
C ARG A 53 -17.83 -11.56 -1.99
N GLU A 54 -18.89 -12.20 -1.49
CA GLU A 54 -19.30 -12.06 -0.08
C GLU A 54 -18.41 -12.89 0.87
N GLU A 55 -17.41 -13.60 0.36
CA GLU A 55 -16.51 -14.39 1.19
C GLU A 55 -15.58 -13.50 2.00
N THR A 56 -15.66 -13.63 3.31
CA THR A 56 -14.79 -12.92 4.25
C THR A 56 -13.53 -13.74 4.50
N LEU A 57 -12.39 -13.08 4.31
CA LEU A 57 -11.08 -13.58 4.67
C LEU A 57 -10.73 -13.12 6.08
N ARG A 58 -10.40 -14.04 6.96
CA ARG A 58 -9.86 -13.76 8.28
C ARG A 58 -8.34 -13.77 8.21
N ILE A 59 -7.72 -12.68 8.63
CA ILE A 59 -6.27 -12.49 8.72
C ILE A 59 -5.90 -12.41 10.19
N THR A 60 -5.13 -13.37 10.70
CA THR A 60 -4.72 -13.41 12.11
C THR A 60 -3.23 -13.15 12.24
N VAL A 61 -2.86 -12.15 13.04
CA VAL A 61 -1.48 -11.74 13.33
C VAL A 61 -1.32 -11.59 14.85
N LYS A 62 -0.40 -12.34 15.44
CA LYS A 62 -0.10 -12.27 16.89
C LYS A 62 -1.34 -12.33 17.78
N GLY A 63 -2.38 -13.06 17.36
CA GLY A 63 -3.64 -13.18 18.10
C GLY A 63 -4.70 -12.13 17.78
N SER A 64 -4.35 -11.05 17.08
CA SER A 64 -5.33 -10.08 16.57
C SER A 64 -5.92 -10.59 15.26
N VAL A 65 -7.21 -10.32 15.04
CA VAL A 65 -7.97 -10.77 13.87
C VAL A 65 -8.45 -9.56 13.09
N PHE A 66 -8.19 -9.56 11.78
CA PHE A 66 -8.67 -8.56 10.84
C PHE A 66 -9.53 -9.25 9.78
N GLU A 67 -10.66 -8.64 9.45
CA GLU A 67 -11.55 -9.12 8.41
C GLU A 67 -11.27 -8.39 7.10
N ALA A 68 -11.12 -9.15 6.02
CA ALA A 68 -10.91 -8.63 4.69
C ALA A 68 -11.96 -9.19 3.73
N LYS A 69 -12.30 -8.43 2.70
CA LYS A 69 -13.17 -8.89 1.61
C LYS A 69 -12.32 -9.32 0.43
N LEU A 70 -12.54 -10.54 -0.05
CA LEU A 70 -11.92 -11.05 -1.26
C LEU A 70 -12.47 -10.33 -2.50
N TYR A 71 -11.59 -10.04 -3.45
CA TYR A 71 -12.00 -9.53 -4.75
C TYR A 71 -12.58 -10.65 -5.63
N LYS A 72 -13.51 -10.30 -6.52
CA LYS A 72 -14.11 -11.24 -7.51
C LYS A 72 -13.20 -11.42 -8.72
N ASN A 73 -12.05 -12.05 -8.55
CA ASN A 73 -11.14 -12.35 -9.66
C ASN A 73 -10.54 -13.75 -9.52
N GLU A 74 -9.94 -14.24 -10.58
CA GLU A 74 -9.34 -15.58 -10.62
C GLU A 74 -8.22 -15.73 -9.58
N THR A 75 -7.44 -14.68 -9.33
CA THR A 75 -6.35 -14.67 -8.35
C THR A 75 -6.88 -14.87 -6.93
N ALA A 76 -7.91 -14.11 -6.55
CA ALA A 76 -8.52 -14.21 -5.23
C ALA A 76 -9.21 -15.58 -5.03
N GLN A 77 -9.83 -16.13 -6.07
CA GLN A 77 -10.41 -17.48 -6.03
C GLN A 77 -9.35 -18.56 -5.86
N ALA A 78 -8.26 -18.45 -6.60
CA ALA A 78 -7.14 -19.38 -6.49
C ALA A 78 -6.46 -19.26 -5.12
N PHE A 79 -6.31 -18.04 -4.57
CA PHE A 79 -5.83 -17.83 -3.22
C PHE A 79 -6.76 -18.45 -2.17
N ALA A 80 -8.07 -18.24 -2.29
CA ALA A 80 -9.06 -18.84 -1.39
C ALA A 80 -8.98 -20.38 -1.37
N SER A 81 -8.63 -21.00 -2.49
CA SER A 81 -8.46 -22.46 -2.59
C SER A 81 -7.23 -23.00 -1.85
N LEU A 82 -6.28 -22.13 -1.47
CA LEU A 82 -5.11 -22.50 -0.66
C LEU A 82 -5.38 -22.44 0.85
N LEU A 83 -6.52 -21.90 1.26
CA LEU A 83 -6.83 -21.67 2.67
C LEU A 83 -7.34 -22.94 3.37
N PRO A 84 -7.03 -23.15 4.68
CA PRO A 84 -6.28 -22.25 5.54
C PRO A 84 -4.77 -22.27 5.28
N LEU A 85 -4.12 -21.13 5.38
CA LEU A 85 -2.69 -20.96 5.10
C LEU A 85 -2.03 -20.07 6.15
N THR A 86 -0.82 -20.45 6.59
CA THR A 86 0.04 -19.56 7.40
C THR A 86 1.32 -19.29 6.64
N LEU A 87 1.67 -18.02 6.50
CA LEU A 87 2.90 -17.58 5.84
C LEU A 87 3.82 -16.87 6.83
N GLU A 88 5.09 -17.20 6.80
CA GLU A 88 6.13 -16.38 7.40
C GLU A 88 6.37 -15.15 6.51
N MET A 89 5.86 -14.01 6.95
CA MET A 89 5.96 -12.78 6.18
C MET A 89 7.11 -11.90 6.68
N SER A 90 7.97 -11.50 5.76
CA SER A 90 9.07 -10.58 5.99
C SER A 90 8.57 -9.14 5.98
N ALA A 91 9.32 -8.25 6.67
CA ALA A 91 9.00 -6.83 6.72
C ALA A 91 9.75 -6.04 5.66
N MET A 92 9.05 -5.11 5.03
CA MET A 92 9.59 -3.96 4.31
C MET A 92 8.91 -2.69 4.80
N PRO A 93 9.42 -1.50 4.49
CA PRO A 93 8.71 -0.27 4.75
C PRO A 93 7.29 -0.33 4.16
N HIS A 94 6.27 -0.02 4.98
CA HIS A 94 4.85 0.05 4.62
C HIS A 94 4.14 -1.30 4.33
N GLU A 95 4.89 -2.45 4.28
CA GLU A 95 4.31 -3.72 3.86
C GLU A 95 4.93 -4.94 4.55
N LYS A 96 4.17 -6.04 4.53
CA LYS A 96 4.65 -7.40 4.81
C LYS A 96 4.49 -8.24 3.55
N TYR A 97 5.49 -9.03 3.21
CA TYR A 97 5.43 -9.92 2.05
C TYR A 97 5.83 -11.35 2.41
N GLY A 98 5.23 -12.30 1.72
CA GLY A 98 5.54 -13.72 1.87
C GLY A 98 5.27 -14.47 0.56
N TYR A 99 5.96 -15.57 0.37
CA TYR A 99 5.81 -16.36 -0.85
C TYR A 99 4.80 -17.49 -0.62
N LEU A 100 3.87 -17.60 -1.56
CA LEU A 100 2.86 -18.65 -1.59
C LEU A 100 3.49 -20.01 -1.96
N PRO A 101 2.91 -21.12 -1.50
CA PRO A 101 3.40 -22.46 -1.83
C PRO A 101 3.22 -22.83 -3.31
N SER A 102 2.40 -22.09 -4.02
CA SER A 102 2.12 -22.28 -5.45
C SER A 102 1.87 -20.95 -6.15
N ARG A 103 2.11 -20.93 -7.46
CA ARG A 103 1.82 -19.76 -8.30
C ARG A 103 0.34 -19.62 -8.55
N LEU A 104 -0.13 -18.38 -8.52
CA LEU A 104 -1.52 -18.02 -8.80
C LEU A 104 -1.66 -17.37 -10.19
N PRO A 105 -2.86 -17.44 -10.80
CA PRO A 105 -3.20 -16.56 -11.92
C PRO A 105 -2.94 -15.11 -11.55
N SER A 106 -2.36 -14.33 -12.45
CA SER A 106 -2.02 -12.92 -12.20
C SER A 106 -2.54 -12.04 -13.33
N SER A 107 -3.18 -10.95 -12.96
CA SER A 107 -3.64 -9.89 -13.88
C SER A 107 -3.23 -8.54 -13.31
N ALA A 108 -1.89 -8.35 -13.21
CA ALA A 108 -1.31 -7.17 -12.60
C ALA A 108 -1.65 -5.90 -13.39
N LYS A 109 -2.09 -4.88 -12.67
CA LYS A 109 -2.36 -3.54 -13.21
C LYS A 109 -1.54 -2.53 -12.43
N SER A 110 -1.15 -1.45 -13.10
CA SER A 110 -0.55 -0.31 -12.41
C SER A 110 -1.54 0.26 -11.41
N VAL A 111 -1.10 0.41 -10.16
CA VAL A 111 -1.87 1.06 -9.10
C VAL A 111 -1.15 2.36 -8.76
N GLU A 112 -1.82 3.48 -8.87
CA GLU A 112 -1.19 4.78 -8.59
C GLU A 112 -0.99 4.99 -7.08
N ARG A 113 -1.87 4.42 -6.28
CA ARG A 113 -1.88 4.53 -4.83
C ARG A 113 -2.26 3.21 -4.17
N ILE A 114 -1.42 2.77 -3.24
CA ILE A 114 -1.70 1.69 -2.29
C ILE A 114 -2.45 2.28 -1.11
N GLN A 115 -3.36 1.51 -0.54
CA GLN A 115 -4.05 1.86 0.69
C GLN A 115 -3.74 0.85 1.80
N ALA A 116 -3.69 1.34 3.03
CA ALA A 116 -3.57 0.45 4.17
C ALA A 116 -4.72 -0.58 4.14
N GLY A 117 -4.40 -1.84 4.43
CA GLY A 117 -5.33 -2.96 4.35
C GLY A 117 -5.41 -3.64 2.99
N ASP A 118 -4.73 -3.13 1.96
CA ASP A 118 -4.66 -3.84 0.69
C ASP A 118 -3.85 -5.13 0.83
N LEU A 119 -4.42 -6.24 0.38
CA LEU A 119 -3.74 -7.53 0.19
C LEU A 119 -3.65 -7.80 -1.30
N MET A 120 -2.44 -7.82 -1.82
CA MET A 120 -2.19 -7.89 -3.25
C MET A 120 -1.15 -8.96 -3.60
N LEU A 121 -1.16 -9.42 -4.84
CA LEU A 121 -0.16 -10.31 -5.41
C LEU A 121 0.82 -9.50 -6.27
N TRP A 122 2.10 -9.59 -5.95
CA TRP A 122 3.19 -9.12 -6.79
C TRP A 122 3.77 -10.29 -7.57
N GLY A 123 3.85 -10.15 -8.90
CA GLY A 123 4.19 -11.28 -9.74
C GLY A 123 3.08 -12.34 -9.73
N ASN A 124 3.41 -13.58 -9.39
CA ASN A 124 2.46 -14.69 -9.37
C ASN A 124 2.51 -15.57 -8.09
N ASP A 125 3.40 -15.25 -7.16
CA ASP A 125 3.59 -16.03 -5.92
C ASP A 125 3.96 -15.20 -4.69
N CYS A 126 4.19 -13.89 -4.82
CA CYS A 126 4.50 -13.03 -3.70
C CYS A 126 3.24 -12.31 -3.21
N LEU A 127 2.73 -12.71 -2.05
CA LEU A 127 1.60 -12.06 -1.39
C LEU A 127 2.11 -10.90 -0.54
N VAL A 128 1.48 -9.72 -0.69
CA VAL A 128 1.88 -8.48 -0.02
C VAL A 128 0.69 -7.92 0.74
N LEU A 129 0.86 -7.69 2.05
CA LEU A 129 -0.09 -7.01 2.92
C LEU A 129 0.43 -5.62 3.25
N PHE A 130 -0.26 -4.60 2.80
CA PHE A 130 0.07 -3.20 3.05
C PHE A 130 -0.60 -2.70 4.33
N TYR A 131 0.18 -2.05 5.20
CA TYR A 131 -0.33 -1.49 6.45
C TYR A 131 -0.22 0.04 6.50
N GLU A 132 0.29 0.66 5.44
CA GLU A 132 0.34 2.11 5.24
C GLU A 132 -0.06 2.46 3.81
N SER A 133 -0.56 3.70 3.63
CA SER A 133 -0.96 4.21 2.31
C SER A 133 0.17 5.02 1.69
N PHE A 134 0.51 4.76 0.42
CA PHE A 134 1.54 5.49 -0.31
C PHE A 134 1.32 5.41 -1.82
N SER A 135 2.00 6.26 -2.58
CA SER A 135 1.97 6.21 -4.04
C SER A 135 3.06 5.28 -4.58
N THR A 136 2.74 4.51 -5.62
CA THR A 136 3.65 3.55 -6.24
C THR A 136 3.51 3.56 -7.75
N SER A 137 4.56 3.14 -8.45
CA SER A 137 4.54 2.88 -9.89
C SER A 137 4.51 1.38 -10.22
N TYR A 138 4.48 0.53 -9.19
CA TYR A 138 4.44 -0.92 -9.40
C TYR A 138 3.05 -1.41 -9.79
N SER A 139 3.01 -2.59 -10.39
CA SER A 139 1.78 -3.27 -10.78
C SER A 139 1.52 -4.45 -9.86
N TYR A 140 0.28 -4.58 -9.43
CA TYR A 140 -0.18 -5.65 -8.54
C TYR A 140 -1.50 -6.23 -9.04
N THR A 141 -1.80 -7.45 -8.59
CA THR A 141 -3.13 -8.05 -8.74
C THR A 141 -3.84 -8.01 -7.40
N PRO A 142 -5.01 -7.37 -7.27
CA PRO A 142 -5.77 -7.34 -6.02
C PRO A 142 -6.22 -8.74 -5.60
N VAL A 143 -6.08 -9.07 -4.30
CA VAL A 143 -6.52 -10.34 -3.70
C VAL A 143 -7.65 -10.11 -2.72
N ALA A 144 -7.43 -9.23 -1.73
CA ALA A 144 -8.43 -8.87 -0.73
C ALA A 144 -8.16 -7.46 -0.19
N ARG A 145 -9.09 -6.95 0.62
CA ARG A 145 -8.94 -5.68 1.33
C ARG A 145 -9.52 -5.77 2.73
N ILE A 146 -8.75 -5.37 3.72
CA ILE A 146 -9.19 -5.22 5.10
C ILE A 146 -10.14 -4.02 5.19
N ALA A 147 -11.29 -4.23 5.79
CA ALA A 147 -12.32 -3.19 5.92
C ALA A 147 -11.99 -2.18 7.03
N ASP A 148 -11.39 -2.66 8.13
CA ASP A 148 -10.98 -1.86 9.28
C ASP A 148 -9.53 -2.18 9.64
N CYS A 149 -8.64 -1.22 9.40
CA CYS A 149 -7.19 -1.37 9.62
C CYS A 149 -6.73 -0.77 10.96
N GLU A 150 -7.65 -0.43 11.86
CA GLU A 150 -7.27 0.11 13.17
C GLU A 150 -6.34 -0.87 13.91
N GLY A 151 -5.18 -0.42 14.34
CA GLY A 151 -4.17 -1.23 15.01
C GLY A 151 -3.36 -2.18 14.10
N LEU A 152 -3.65 -2.26 12.80
CA LEU A 152 -2.95 -3.18 11.89
C LEU A 152 -1.44 -2.95 11.86
N ALA A 153 -1.01 -1.71 11.71
CA ALA A 153 0.41 -1.35 11.67
C ALA A 153 1.13 -1.66 12.99
N GLU A 154 0.47 -1.43 14.12
CA GLU A 154 1.01 -1.72 15.45
C GLU A 154 1.21 -3.22 15.67
N VAL A 155 0.20 -4.01 15.32
CA VAL A 155 0.22 -5.48 15.46
C VAL A 155 1.29 -6.10 14.57
N LEU A 156 1.40 -5.64 13.33
CA LEU A 156 2.41 -6.11 12.38
C LEU A 156 3.82 -5.75 12.85
N GLY A 157 4.01 -4.53 13.39
CA GLY A 157 5.31 -4.08 13.87
C GLY A 157 6.38 -4.03 12.78
N SER A 158 7.65 -3.81 13.18
CA SER A 158 8.77 -3.63 12.24
C SER A 158 9.42 -4.93 11.78
N GLY A 159 9.22 -6.06 12.47
CA GLY A 159 9.83 -7.36 12.15
C GLY A 159 8.96 -8.24 11.26
N GLY A 160 9.52 -9.35 10.81
CA GLY A 160 8.75 -10.43 10.20
C GLY A 160 7.79 -11.08 11.23
N ALA A 161 6.70 -11.66 10.74
CA ALA A 161 5.74 -12.36 11.59
C ALA A 161 5.00 -13.45 10.81
N PRO A 162 4.61 -14.55 11.48
CA PRO A 162 3.65 -15.47 10.90
C PRO A 162 2.27 -14.81 10.82
N ILE A 163 1.66 -14.91 9.65
CA ILE A 163 0.31 -14.42 9.38
C ILE A 163 -0.54 -15.58 8.90
N ALA A 164 -1.65 -15.84 9.59
CA ALA A 164 -2.59 -16.88 9.22
C ALA A 164 -3.77 -16.29 8.45
N PHE A 165 -4.16 -16.99 7.39
CA PHE A 165 -5.25 -16.66 6.49
C PHE A 165 -6.25 -17.80 6.49
N ALA A 166 -7.54 -17.51 6.69
CA ALA A 166 -8.62 -18.51 6.65
C ALA A 166 -9.90 -17.87 6.11
N LEU A 167 -10.75 -18.66 5.45
CA LEU A 167 -12.11 -18.21 5.15
C LEU A 167 -12.95 -18.22 6.42
N GLU A 168 -13.81 -17.25 6.56
CA GLU A 168 -14.85 -17.29 7.57
C GLU A 168 -15.94 -18.27 7.11
N GLY A 169 -16.19 -19.28 7.95
CA GLY A 169 -17.19 -20.33 7.69
C GLY A 169 -18.58 -19.91 8.12
#